data_e8e874b8985576bfcdcee1e20d532312
#
_entry.id   e8e874b8985576bfcdcee1e20d532312
#
_cell.length_a   1.000
_cell.length_b   1.000
_cell.length_c   1.000
_cell.angle_alpha   90.00
_cell.angle_beta   90.00
_cell.angle_gamma   90.00
#
_symmetry.space_group_name_H-M   'P 1'
#
loop_
_entity.id
_entity.type
_entity.pdbx_description
1 polymer ?
#
loop_
_entity_poly.entity_id
_entity_poly.type
_entity_poly.pdbx_seq_one_letter_code
_entity_poly.pdbx_strand_id
1 'polypeptide(L)'
;MAEIILVRHGKTAGNLEGRYIGSRTDEPLCEEGIHALEEKVREGTYPPVDLVYASPMIRCRQTAKILWPKFTDSSQIQYVQNLQECDFGAFENKNYQELSGNAEYQAWIDS
;
A
#
# COMPACT_ATOMS: atom_id res chain seq x y z
N MET A 1 -22.77 -16.44 1.52
CA MET A 1 -21.34 -16.80 1.48
C MET A 1 -20.50 -15.52 1.43
N ALA A 2 -19.50 -15.43 2.27
CA ALA A 2 -18.65 -14.25 2.31
C ALA A 2 -17.61 -14.29 1.17
N GLU A 3 -17.37 -13.16 0.58
CA GLU A 3 -16.37 -12.99 -0.47
C GLU A 3 -15.30 -12.03 0.05
N ILE A 4 -14.04 -12.38 -0.07
CA ILE A 4 -12.94 -11.54 0.38
C ILE A 4 -12.17 -11.05 -0.83
N ILE A 5 -12.02 -9.74 -0.94
CA ILE A 5 -11.30 -9.10 -2.03
C ILE A 5 -10.07 -8.42 -1.46
N LEU A 6 -8.89 -8.78 -1.96
CA LEU A 6 -7.63 -8.19 -1.54
C LEU A 6 -7.22 -7.12 -2.55
N VAL A 7 -6.90 -5.94 -2.05
CA VAL A 7 -6.50 -4.81 -2.88
C VAL A 7 -5.17 -4.27 -2.40
N ARG A 8 -4.23 -4.14 -3.32
CA ARG A 8 -2.95 -3.50 -3.04
C ARG A 8 -3.13 -1.98 -3.06
N HIS A 9 -2.47 -1.27 -2.13
CA HIS A 9 -2.49 0.19 -2.13
C HIS A 9 -1.88 0.75 -3.42
N GLY A 10 -2.19 2.01 -3.72
CA GLY A 10 -1.62 2.70 -4.87
C GLY A 10 -0.12 3.00 -4.68
N LYS A 11 0.50 3.50 -5.74
CA LYS A 11 1.93 3.77 -5.73
C LYS A 11 2.27 5.01 -4.92
N THR A 12 3.39 4.94 -4.19
CA THR A 12 4.00 6.07 -3.51
C THR A 12 5.25 6.50 -4.28
N ALA A 13 5.85 7.62 -3.89
CA ALA A 13 7.13 8.04 -4.47
C ALA A 13 8.21 6.96 -4.27
N GLY A 14 8.21 6.33 -3.09
CA GLY A 14 9.15 5.23 -2.81
C GLY A 14 8.98 4.04 -3.72
N ASN A 15 7.73 3.69 -4.05
CA ASN A 15 7.45 2.60 -5.00
C ASN A 15 8.02 2.91 -6.38
N LEU A 16 7.88 4.16 -6.85
CA LEU A 16 8.43 4.57 -8.15
C LEU A 16 9.94 4.54 -8.16
N GLU A 17 10.56 4.84 -7.04
CA GLU A 17 12.03 4.85 -6.91
C GLU A 17 12.60 3.47 -6.58
N GLY A 18 11.76 2.45 -6.44
CA GLY A 18 12.20 1.10 -6.13
C GLY A 18 12.70 0.92 -4.71
N ARG A 19 12.26 1.77 -3.77
CA ARG A 19 12.63 1.63 -2.36
C ARG A 19 11.73 0.59 -1.68
N TYR A 20 12.28 -0.08 -0.68
CA TYR A 20 11.50 -1.01 0.14
C TYR A 20 10.66 -0.22 1.14
N ILE A 21 9.38 -0.11 0.85
CA ILE A 21 8.43 0.66 1.67
C ILE A 21 7.63 -0.30 2.53
N GLY A 22 7.99 -0.38 3.80
CA GLY A 22 7.34 -1.27 4.76
C GLY A 22 6.63 -0.51 5.87
N SER A 23 6.54 -1.14 7.03
CA SER A 23 5.76 -0.62 8.17
C SER A 23 6.35 0.62 8.82
N ARG A 24 7.63 0.91 8.60
CA ARG A 24 8.28 2.09 9.16
C ARG A 24 8.20 3.32 8.28
N THR A 25 7.71 3.19 7.05
CA THR A 25 7.66 4.28 6.10
C THR A 25 6.20 4.63 5.84
N ASP A 26 5.78 5.80 6.30
CA ASP A 26 4.39 6.25 6.19
C ASP A 26 4.28 7.38 5.16
N GLU A 27 4.62 7.06 3.90
CA GLU A 27 4.51 8.03 2.81
C GLU A 27 3.12 7.99 2.17
N PRO A 28 2.63 9.17 1.71
CA PRO A 28 1.38 9.24 0.98
C PRO A 28 1.52 8.67 -0.42
N LEU A 29 0.38 8.46 -1.09
CA LEU A 29 0.37 8.13 -2.51
C LEU A 29 0.98 9.28 -3.31
N CYS A 30 1.72 8.94 -4.36
CA CYS A 30 2.20 9.94 -5.30
C CYS A 30 1.09 10.29 -6.29
N GLU A 31 1.26 11.39 -7.00
CA GLU A 31 0.28 11.88 -7.96
C GLU A 31 -0.06 10.82 -9.02
N GLU A 32 0.95 10.16 -9.54
CA GLU A 32 0.79 9.08 -10.52
C GLU A 32 -0.02 7.92 -9.94
N GLY A 33 0.23 7.56 -8.67
CA GLY A 33 -0.52 6.52 -7.99
C GLY A 33 -1.99 6.88 -7.81
N ILE A 34 -2.28 8.13 -7.47
CA ILE A 34 -3.65 8.63 -7.32
C ILE A 34 -4.37 8.57 -8.66
N HIS A 35 -3.75 9.07 -9.73
CA HIS A 35 -4.36 9.06 -11.07
C HIS A 35 -4.64 7.65 -11.56
N ALA A 36 -3.73 6.71 -11.33
CA ALA A 36 -3.93 5.32 -11.73
C ALA A 36 -5.12 4.68 -11.02
N LEU A 37 -5.30 4.96 -9.73
CA LEU A 37 -6.45 4.46 -8.98
C LEU A 37 -7.75 5.08 -9.46
N GLU A 38 -7.77 6.38 -9.69
CA GLU A 38 -8.95 7.09 -10.19
C GLU A 38 -9.37 6.56 -11.54
N GLU A 39 -8.42 6.27 -12.42
CA GLU A 39 -8.69 5.69 -13.72
C GLU A 39 -9.33 4.31 -13.61
N LYS A 40 -8.81 3.46 -12.72
CA LYS A 40 -9.38 2.13 -12.48
C LYS A 40 -10.79 2.20 -11.90
N VAL A 41 -11.06 3.18 -11.06
CA VAL A 41 -12.41 3.41 -10.53
C VAL A 41 -13.37 3.75 -11.67
N ARG A 42 -12.96 4.61 -12.59
CA ARG A 42 -13.77 4.96 -13.76
C ARG A 42 -14.03 3.75 -14.68
N GLU A 43 -13.06 2.84 -14.76
CA GLU A 43 -13.20 1.61 -15.56
C GLU A 43 -14.06 0.55 -14.89
N GLY A 44 -14.45 0.75 -13.63
CA GLY A 44 -15.23 -0.22 -12.87
C GLY A 44 -14.44 -1.46 -12.47
N THR A 45 -13.13 -1.34 -12.29
CA THR A 45 -12.24 -2.46 -11.94
C THR A 45 -12.57 -3.04 -10.58
N TYR A 46 -12.99 -2.21 -9.63
CA TYR A 46 -13.24 -2.62 -8.26
C TYR A 46 -14.72 -2.86 -8.01
N PRO A 47 -15.11 -4.05 -7.51
CA PRO A 47 -16.50 -4.34 -7.22
C PRO A 47 -17.00 -3.57 -6.00
N PRO A 48 -18.32 -3.42 -5.83
CA PRO A 48 -18.87 -2.87 -4.61
C PRO A 48 -18.59 -3.82 -3.44
N VAL A 49 -18.37 -3.27 -2.25
CA VAL A 49 -18.12 -4.04 -1.04
C VAL A 49 -18.99 -3.52 0.09
N ASP A 50 -19.19 -4.36 1.10
CA ASP A 50 -20.04 -4.01 2.25
C ASP A 50 -19.22 -3.48 3.42
N LEU A 51 -17.94 -3.87 3.49
CA LEU A 51 -17.08 -3.56 4.61
C LEU A 51 -15.63 -3.51 4.13
N VAL A 52 -14.86 -2.56 4.64
CA VAL A 52 -13.45 -2.38 4.29
C VAL A 52 -12.59 -2.50 5.54
N TYR A 53 -11.55 -3.32 5.47
CA TYR A 53 -10.49 -3.35 6.46
C TYR A 53 -9.22 -2.83 5.81
N ALA A 54 -8.59 -1.85 6.42
CA ALA A 54 -7.41 -1.21 5.83
C ALA A 54 -6.31 -1.07 6.88
N SER A 55 -5.06 -1.06 6.41
CA SER A 55 -3.93 -0.66 7.24
C SER A 55 -4.08 0.83 7.59
N PRO A 56 -3.64 1.26 8.79
CA PRO A 56 -3.70 2.67 9.17
C PRO A 56 -2.68 3.56 8.47
N MET A 57 -1.78 2.99 7.67
CA MET A 57 -0.78 3.76 6.92
C MET A 57 -1.46 4.73 5.94
N ILE A 58 -0.86 5.91 5.74
CA ILE A 58 -1.44 6.95 4.89
C ILE A 58 -1.76 6.41 3.49
N ARG A 59 -0.84 5.70 2.86
CA ARG A 59 -1.04 5.14 1.51
C ARG A 59 -2.25 4.23 1.42
N CYS A 60 -2.51 3.46 2.47
CA CYS A 60 -3.66 2.55 2.53
C CYS A 60 -4.96 3.30 2.78
N ARG A 61 -4.94 4.31 3.65
CA ARG A 61 -6.11 5.16 3.92
C ARG A 61 -6.52 5.93 2.67
N GLN A 62 -5.54 6.48 1.95
CA GLN A 62 -5.81 7.21 0.71
C GLN A 62 -6.37 6.30 -0.36
N THR A 63 -5.83 5.08 -0.49
CA THR A 63 -6.34 4.10 -1.45
C THR A 63 -7.79 3.77 -1.15
N ALA A 64 -8.12 3.45 0.10
CA ALA A 64 -9.49 3.14 0.49
C ALA A 64 -10.45 4.31 0.22
N LYS A 65 -10.02 5.52 0.50
CA LYS A 65 -10.83 6.72 0.27
C LYS A 65 -11.12 6.95 -1.21
N ILE A 66 -10.16 6.67 -2.08
CA ILE A 66 -10.33 6.80 -3.52
C ILE A 66 -11.28 5.72 -4.05
N LEU A 67 -11.12 4.49 -3.61
CA LEU A 67 -11.91 3.36 -4.10
C LEU A 67 -13.34 3.37 -3.58
N TRP A 68 -13.53 3.73 -2.31
CA TRP A 68 -14.84 3.69 -1.64
C TRP A 68 -15.07 4.97 -0.84
N PRO A 69 -15.24 6.11 -1.51
CA PRO A 69 -15.36 7.40 -0.83
C PRO A 69 -16.55 7.49 0.13
N LYS A 70 -17.59 6.69 -0.10
CA LYS A 70 -18.78 6.67 0.75
C LYS A 70 -18.51 6.10 2.15
N PHE A 71 -17.42 5.36 2.32
CA PHE A 71 -17.10 4.72 3.59
C PHE A 71 -16.17 5.54 4.47
N THR A 72 -15.73 6.70 4.00
CA THR A 72 -14.67 7.47 4.64
C THR A 72 -14.87 7.73 6.13
N ASP A 73 -16.07 8.09 6.56
CA ASP A 73 -16.35 8.38 7.95
C ASP A 73 -17.46 7.47 8.52
N SER A 74 -17.56 6.25 8.00
CA SER A 74 -18.62 5.33 8.39
C SER A 74 -18.07 4.14 9.20
N SER A 75 -18.98 3.43 9.87
CA SER A 75 -18.63 2.20 10.56
C SER A 75 -18.27 1.06 9.61
N GLN A 76 -18.41 1.28 8.30
CA GLN A 76 -18.11 0.29 7.28
C GLN A 76 -16.63 0.22 6.92
N ILE A 77 -15.81 1.14 7.43
CA ILE A 77 -14.37 1.07 7.25
C ILE A 77 -13.68 0.97 8.62
N GLN A 78 -12.76 0.03 8.76
CA GLN A 78 -12.00 -0.18 9.99
C GLN A 78 -10.52 -0.26 9.67
N TYR A 79 -9.71 0.41 10.48
CA TYR A 79 -8.26 0.40 10.32
C TYR A 79 -7.67 -0.63 11.27
N VAL A 80 -6.92 -1.57 10.73
CA VAL A 80 -6.38 -2.70 11.47
C VAL A 80 -4.86 -2.66 11.46
N GLN A 81 -4.28 -2.49 12.64
CA GLN A 81 -2.83 -2.37 12.83
C GLN A 81 -2.07 -3.57 12.25
N ASN A 82 -2.62 -4.76 12.40
CA ASN A 82 -1.97 -6.00 11.96
C ASN A 82 -1.93 -6.16 10.44
N LEU A 83 -2.55 -5.26 9.68
CA LEU A 83 -2.47 -5.26 8.21
C LEU A 83 -1.29 -4.44 7.67
N GLN A 84 -0.40 -3.98 8.54
CA GLN A 84 0.80 -3.29 8.08
C GLN A 84 1.72 -4.22 7.31
N GLU A 85 2.46 -3.63 6.37
CA GLU A 85 3.49 -4.36 5.64
C GLU A 85 4.64 -4.75 6.57
N CYS A 86 5.53 -5.60 6.07
CA CYS A 86 6.65 -6.03 6.85
C CYS A 86 7.61 -4.85 7.13
N ASP A 87 8.34 -4.96 8.23
CA ASP A 87 9.39 -4.01 8.57
C ASP A 87 10.68 -4.51 7.91
N PHE A 88 11.18 -3.78 6.93
CA PHE A 88 12.38 -4.17 6.21
C PHE A 88 13.68 -3.90 6.98
N GLY A 89 13.57 -3.36 8.20
CA GLY A 89 14.73 -3.13 9.05
C GLY A 89 15.75 -2.20 8.39
N ALA A 90 17.00 -2.66 8.28
CA ALA A 90 18.07 -1.88 7.67
C ALA A 90 17.84 -1.57 6.18
N PHE A 91 16.95 -2.30 5.52
CA PHE A 91 16.65 -2.10 4.10
C PHE A 91 15.48 -1.15 3.87
N GLU A 92 14.79 -0.77 4.96
CA GLU A 92 13.62 0.10 4.90
C GLU A 92 13.96 1.43 4.20
N ASN A 93 13.12 1.83 3.25
CA ASN A 93 13.23 3.09 2.51
C ASN A 93 14.48 3.20 1.64
N LYS A 94 15.12 2.08 1.32
CA LYS A 94 16.30 2.04 0.41
C LYS A 94 15.92 1.29 -0.85
N ASN A 95 16.46 1.71 -2.00
CA ASN A 95 16.20 1.01 -3.25
C ASN A 95 17.28 -0.07 -3.49
N TYR A 96 17.03 -0.93 -4.46
CA TYR A 96 17.94 -2.03 -4.76
C TYR A 96 19.32 -1.55 -5.19
N GLN A 97 19.43 -0.36 -5.79
CA GLN A 97 20.73 0.21 -6.20
C GLN A 97 21.55 0.62 -4.99
N GLU A 98 20.92 1.25 -4.00
CA GLU A 98 21.57 1.62 -2.74
C GLU A 98 22.03 0.41 -1.93
N LEU A 99 21.31 -0.70 -2.05
CA LEU A 99 21.60 -1.93 -1.33
C LEU A 99 22.58 -2.83 -2.10
N SER A 100 22.86 -2.52 -3.35
CA SER A 100 23.81 -3.27 -4.18
C SER A 100 25.19 -3.26 -3.51
N GLY A 101 25.78 -4.43 -3.35
CA GLY A 101 27.06 -4.58 -2.66
C GLY A 101 26.96 -4.79 -1.15
N ASN A 102 25.78 -4.67 -0.58
CA ASN A 102 25.55 -4.94 0.84
C ASN A 102 25.42 -6.45 1.03
N ALA A 103 26.31 -7.03 1.85
CA ALA A 103 26.37 -8.48 2.06
C ALA A 103 25.09 -9.03 2.71
N GLU A 104 24.50 -8.29 3.66
CA GLU A 104 23.28 -8.73 4.34
C GLU A 104 22.09 -8.71 3.40
N TYR A 105 22.01 -7.71 2.55
CA TYR A 105 20.96 -7.61 1.53
C TYR A 105 21.06 -8.78 0.54
N GLN A 106 22.27 -9.07 0.08
CA GLN A 106 22.48 -10.18 -0.85
C GLN A 106 22.11 -11.52 -0.22
N ALA A 107 22.48 -11.72 1.05
CA ALA A 107 22.09 -12.93 1.78
C ALA A 107 20.57 -13.06 1.92
N TRP A 108 19.88 -11.94 2.15
CA TRP A 108 18.41 -11.91 2.25
C TRP A 108 17.74 -12.29 0.93
N ILE A 109 18.23 -11.76 -0.19
CA ILE A 109 17.70 -12.08 -1.52
C ILE A 109 17.93 -13.57 -1.84
N ASP A 110 19.08 -14.10 -1.48
CA ASP A 110 19.47 -15.48 -1.79
C ASP A 110 18.83 -16.53 -0.88
N SER A 111 18.13 -16.09 0.16
CA SER A 111 17.51 -17.01 1.15
C SER A 111 16.28 -17.75 0.66
#